data_7584ad324b5676b35641b263303379c7
#
_entry.id   7584ad324b5676b35641b263303379c7
#
_cell.length_a   1.000
_cell.length_b   1.000
_cell.length_c   1.000
_cell.angle_alpha   90.00
_cell.angle_beta   90.00
_cell.angle_gamma   90.00
#
_symmetry.space_group_name_H-M   'P 1'
#
loop_
_entity.id
_entity.type
_entity.pdbx_description
1 polymer ?
#
loop_
_entity_poly.entity_id
_entity_poly.type
_entity_poly.pdbx_seq_one_letter_code
_entity_poly.pdbx_strand_id
1 'polypeptide(L)'
;CALPISPAERSSIIALMNREIVPAIGCTEPIAVSLCTARAAEVLGRRPERISVLLSANMLKNAMGVGIPGTDGMIGLPIAVALGALFGKSEYGLEVLRDVTPADVQQGRRYMEETPIEIGLKQGGCDILYIEVEVAAGSDRALAVIEKSHTGFTRIERNGEVLLEKCAGAGASCAGEGCALNLKKVFEFADTAPLDELRF
;
A
#
# COMPACT_ATOMS: atom_id res chain seq x y z
N CYS A 1 33.09 -2.97 -26.27
CA CYS A 1 33.14 -3.66 -24.99
C CYS A 1 32.56 -2.76 -23.94
N ALA A 2 31.47 -3.15 -23.30
CA ALA A 2 31.03 -2.44 -22.12
C ALA A 2 31.97 -2.86 -20.97
N LEU A 3 32.36 -1.89 -20.16
CA LEU A 3 33.12 -2.17 -18.96
C LEU A 3 32.29 -3.04 -18.00
N PRO A 4 32.89 -4.00 -17.29
CA PRO A 4 32.20 -4.79 -16.28
C PRO A 4 31.62 -3.90 -15.18
N ILE A 5 30.56 -4.36 -14.52
CA ILE A 5 29.93 -3.63 -13.39
C ILE A 5 30.99 -3.40 -12.31
N SER A 6 31.22 -2.14 -12.00
CA SER A 6 32.12 -1.75 -10.93
C SER A 6 31.55 -2.06 -9.54
N PRO A 7 32.38 -2.18 -8.49
CA PRO A 7 31.87 -2.37 -7.12
C PRO A 7 30.90 -1.28 -6.66
N ALA A 8 31.12 -0.03 -7.07
CA ALA A 8 30.21 1.09 -6.73
C ALA A 8 28.86 0.93 -7.42
N GLU A 9 28.83 0.55 -8.70
CA GLU A 9 27.57 0.27 -9.43
C GLU A 9 26.85 -0.93 -8.81
N ARG A 10 27.57 -1.99 -8.42
CA ARG A 10 26.99 -3.14 -7.72
C ARG A 10 26.29 -2.71 -6.43
N SER A 11 26.99 -1.94 -5.58
CA SER A 11 26.41 -1.41 -4.35
C SER A 11 25.17 -0.55 -4.61
N SER A 12 25.18 0.26 -5.66
CA SER A 12 24.02 1.08 -6.05
C SER A 12 22.86 0.24 -6.53
N ILE A 13 23.09 -0.87 -7.25
CA ILE A 13 22.06 -1.81 -7.67
C ILE A 13 21.42 -2.50 -6.46
N ILE A 14 22.24 -2.99 -5.51
CA ILE A 14 21.77 -3.63 -4.28
C ILE A 14 20.95 -2.64 -3.43
N ALA A 15 21.41 -1.41 -3.29
CA ALA A 15 20.68 -0.35 -2.58
C ALA A 15 19.33 -0.04 -3.25
N LEU A 16 19.29 -0.03 -4.58
CA LEU A 16 18.04 0.10 -5.35
C LEU A 16 17.10 -1.07 -5.08
N MET A 17 17.61 -2.31 -5.14
CA MET A 17 16.80 -3.52 -4.88
C MET A 17 16.22 -3.49 -3.47
N ASN A 18 17.03 -3.21 -2.44
CA ASN A 18 16.57 -3.11 -1.05
C ASN A 18 15.50 -2.03 -0.83
N ARG A 19 15.51 -0.98 -1.64
CA ARG A 19 14.51 0.09 -1.57
C ARG A 19 13.21 -0.30 -2.29
N GLU A 20 13.31 -0.97 -3.43
CA GLU A 20 12.16 -1.23 -4.32
C GLU A 20 11.49 -2.59 -4.06
N ILE A 21 12.25 -3.58 -3.54
CA ILE A 21 11.71 -4.91 -3.23
C ILE A 21 11.14 -4.89 -1.81
N VAL A 22 9.82 -4.84 -1.72
CA VAL A 22 9.09 -4.83 -0.45
C VAL A 22 8.21 -6.07 -0.39
N PRO A 23 8.26 -6.87 0.71
CA PRO A 23 7.36 -7.99 0.90
C PRO A 23 5.89 -7.54 0.83
N ALA A 24 5.07 -8.30 0.14
CA ALA A 24 3.64 -8.04 0.02
C ALA A 24 2.85 -9.35 -0.02
N ILE A 25 1.67 -9.35 0.57
CA ILE A 25 0.74 -10.47 0.50
C ILE A 25 -0.20 -10.26 -0.69
N GLY A 26 0.12 -10.89 -1.81
CA GLY A 26 -0.70 -10.84 -3.03
C GLY A 26 -0.55 -9.55 -3.83
N CYS A 27 -1.64 -9.13 -4.49
CA CYS A 27 -1.64 -7.93 -5.33
C CYS A 27 -1.54 -6.66 -4.48
N THR A 28 -0.63 -5.78 -4.84
CA THR A 28 -0.28 -4.59 -4.05
C THR A 28 -1.38 -3.54 -3.98
N GLU A 29 -2.22 -3.41 -5.01
CA GLU A 29 -3.27 -2.38 -5.06
C GLU A 29 -4.36 -2.60 -4.00
N PRO A 30 -5.06 -3.74 -3.91
CA PRO A 30 -6.06 -3.94 -2.86
C PRO A 30 -5.44 -4.00 -1.46
N ILE A 31 -4.19 -4.47 -1.34
CA ILE A 31 -3.48 -4.50 -0.06
C ILE A 31 -3.09 -3.09 0.39
N ALA A 32 -2.71 -2.19 -0.52
CA ALA A 32 -2.48 -0.78 -0.19
C ALA A 32 -3.77 -0.08 0.27
N VAL A 33 -4.93 -0.44 -0.30
CA VAL A 33 -6.23 0.04 0.19
C VAL A 33 -6.53 -0.50 1.59
N SER A 34 -6.26 -1.80 1.85
CA SER A 34 -6.35 -2.38 3.20
C SER A 34 -5.43 -1.66 4.19
N LEU A 35 -4.19 -1.36 3.79
CA LEU A 35 -3.20 -0.64 4.59
C LEU A 35 -3.69 0.77 4.95
N CYS A 36 -4.20 1.49 3.96
CA CYS A 36 -4.75 2.84 4.17
C CYS A 36 -5.95 2.79 5.14
N THR A 37 -6.83 1.79 4.96
CA THR A 37 -7.99 1.59 5.83
C THR A 37 -7.58 1.20 7.25
N ALA A 38 -6.62 0.30 7.41
CA ALA A 38 -6.08 -0.08 8.71
C ALA A 38 -5.54 1.14 9.46
N ARG A 39 -4.75 1.97 8.79
CA ARG A 39 -4.20 3.19 9.37
C ARG A 39 -5.28 4.18 9.80
N ALA A 40 -6.30 4.40 8.97
CA ALA A 40 -7.42 5.25 9.33
C ALA A 40 -8.19 4.70 10.55
N ALA A 41 -8.45 3.38 10.60
CA ALA A 41 -9.13 2.73 11.72
C ALA A 41 -8.32 2.76 13.02
N GLU A 42 -6.99 2.56 12.95
CA GLU A 42 -6.09 2.72 14.10
C GLU A 42 -6.13 4.13 14.68
N VAL A 43 -6.11 5.14 13.81
CA VAL A 43 -6.18 6.56 14.20
C VAL A 43 -7.55 6.91 14.81
N LEU A 44 -8.64 6.35 14.25
CA LEU A 44 -9.98 6.49 14.84
C LEU A 44 -10.03 5.89 16.24
N GLY A 45 -9.32 4.79 16.50
CA GLY A 45 -9.21 4.12 17.79
C GLY A 45 -10.44 3.31 18.21
N ARG A 46 -11.36 3.06 17.27
CA ARG A 46 -12.58 2.25 17.50
C ARG A 46 -13.06 1.66 16.17
N ARG A 47 -13.94 0.65 16.25
CA ARG A 47 -14.51 0.02 15.04
C ARG A 47 -15.27 1.06 14.22
N PRO A 48 -14.94 1.25 12.94
CA PRO A 48 -15.68 2.16 12.06
C PRO A 48 -17.13 1.72 11.85
N GLU A 49 -18.05 2.69 11.81
CA GLU A 49 -19.46 2.50 11.51
C GLU A 49 -19.80 2.90 10.07
N ARG A 50 -18.88 3.63 9.42
CA ARG A 50 -18.93 3.99 8.00
C ARG A 50 -17.52 4.16 7.45
N ILE A 51 -17.33 3.75 6.21
CA ILE A 51 -16.06 3.89 5.50
C ILE A 51 -16.32 4.48 4.12
N SER A 52 -15.56 5.50 3.77
CA SER A 52 -15.51 6.09 2.42
C SER A 52 -14.12 5.95 1.85
N VAL A 53 -14.01 5.40 0.65
CA VAL A 53 -12.74 5.16 -0.06
C VAL A 53 -12.78 5.88 -1.39
N LEU A 54 -11.84 6.76 -1.64
CA LEU A 54 -11.66 7.44 -2.92
C LEU A 54 -10.33 7.04 -3.54
N LEU A 55 -10.39 6.60 -4.79
CA LEU A 55 -9.24 6.04 -5.51
C LEU A 55 -9.01 6.75 -6.83
N SER A 56 -7.75 6.77 -7.30
CA SER A 56 -7.50 7.08 -8.70
C SER A 56 -8.13 6.04 -9.62
N ALA A 57 -8.38 6.40 -10.87
CA ALA A 57 -8.94 5.48 -11.86
C ALA A 57 -8.07 4.24 -12.05
N ASN A 58 -6.74 4.40 -11.99
CA ASN A 58 -5.79 3.30 -12.11
C ASN A 58 -5.91 2.32 -10.93
N MET A 59 -5.94 2.84 -9.70
CA MET A 59 -6.10 2.03 -8.49
C MET A 59 -7.44 1.28 -8.48
N LEU A 60 -8.53 1.97 -8.81
CA LEU A 60 -9.87 1.36 -8.85
C LEU A 60 -9.92 0.22 -9.87
N LYS A 61 -9.44 0.47 -11.10
CA LYS A 61 -9.40 -0.54 -12.17
C LYS A 61 -8.60 -1.79 -11.77
N ASN A 62 -7.42 -1.60 -11.17
CA ASN A 62 -6.52 -2.71 -10.87
C ASN A 62 -6.96 -3.49 -9.62
N ALA A 63 -7.59 -2.85 -8.65
CA ALA A 63 -7.94 -3.49 -7.38
C ALA A 63 -9.31 -4.19 -7.38
N MET A 64 -10.25 -3.79 -8.24
CA MET A 64 -11.63 -4.31 -8.20
C MET A 64 -11.77 -5.78 -8.59
N GLY A 65 -10.93 -6.29 -9.46
CA GLY A 65 -11.04 -7.66 -10.00
C GLY A 65 -10.07 -8.67 -9.39
N VAL A 66 -9.40 -8.32 -8.31
CA VAL A 66 -8.30 -9.12 -7.76
C VAL A 66 -8.73 -9.88 -6.50
N GLY A 67 -8.30 -11.15 -6.41
CA GLY A 67 -8.51 -11.97 -5.21
C GLY A 67 -7.68 -11.48 -4.03
N ILE A 68 -8.30 -11.49 -2.85
CA ILE A 68 -7.62 -11.13 -1.60
C ILE A 68 -7.09 -12.43 -0.96
N PRO A 69 -5.79 -12.53 -0.71
CA PRO A 69 -5.18 -13.72 -0.12
C PRO A 69 -5.80 -14.07 1.24
N GLY A 70 -5.94 -15.37 1.51
CA GLY A 70 -6.50 -15.87 2.77
C GLY A 70 -8.02 -15.76 2.90
N THR A 71 -8.74 -15.26 1.88
CA THR A 71 -10.19 -15.03 1.95
C THR A 71 -11.04 -16.10 1.27
N ASP A 72 -10.46 -17.25 0.95
CA ASP A 72 -11.15 -18.34 0.24
C ASP A 72 -11.75 -17.87 -1.11
N GLY A 73 -10.94 -17.13 -1.87
CA GLY A 73 -11.27 -16.68 -3.22
C GLY A 73 -12.16 -15.45 -3.32
N MET A 74 -12.37 -14.70 -2.23
CA MET A 74 -13.10 -13.43 -2.33
C MET A 74 -12.32 -12.40 -3.16
N ILE A 75 -13.04 -11.65 -3.96
CA ILE A 75 -12.50 -10.70 -4.93
C ILE A 75 -12.93 -9.26 -4.55
N GLY A 76 -12.02 -8.34 -4.80
CA GLY A 76 -12.31 -6.91 -4.84
C GLY A 76 -12.10 -6.16 -3.53
N LEU A 77 -12.33 -4.86 -3.63
CA LEU A 77 -12.03 -3.91 -2.58
C LEU A 77 -12.90 -4.01 -1.31
N PRO A 78 -14.21 -4.34 -1.37
CA PRO A 78 -15.02 -4.33 -0.16
C PRO A 78 -14.49 -5.22 0.94
N ILE A 79 -14.06 -6.46 0.63
CA ILE A 79 -13.50 -7.37 1.63
C ILE A 79 -12.10 -6.91 2.08
N ALA A 80 -11.29 -6.35 1.19
CA ALA A 80 -9.98 -5.80 1.53
C ALA A 80 -10.12 -4.63 2.54
N VAL A 81 -11.09 -3.74 2.32
CA VAL A 81 -11.43 -2.63 3.22
C VAL A 81 -11.94 -3.16 4.56
N ALA A 82 -12.88 -4.10 4.55
CA ALA A 82 -13.44 -4.67 5.77
C ALA A 82 -12.37 -5.33 6.65
N LEU A 83 -11.50 -6.15 6.06
CA LEU A 83 -10.40 -6.81 6.79
C LEU A 83 -9.36 -5.80 7.26
N GLY A 84 -9.02 -4.80 6.45
CA GLY A 84 -8.15 -3.71 6.85
C GLY A 84 -8.69 -2.96 8.07
N ALA A 85 -9.99 -2.62 8.08
CA ALA A 85 -10.63 -1.89 9.15
C ALA A 85 -10.71 -2.66 10.47
N LEU A 86 -10.89 -3.99 10.42
CA LEU A 86 -11.12 -4.81 11.61
C LEU A 86 -9.85 -5.45 12.17
N PHE A 87 -8.93 -5.87 11.30
CA PHE A 87 -7.82 -6.76 11.66
C PHE A 87 -6.48 -6.30 11.11
N GLY A 88 -6.48 -5.31 10.20
CA GLY A 88 -5.26 -4.80 9.59
C GLY A 88 -4.34 -4.16 10.61
N LYS A 89 -3.03 -4.41 10.48
CA LYS A 89 -1.98 -3.76 11.27
C LYS A 89 -1.10 -2.94 10.34
N SER A 90 -1.23 -1.62 10.40
CA SER A 90 -0.53 -0.72 9.45
C SER A 90 0.98 -0.79 9.56
N GLU A 91 1.52 -1.22 10.70
CA GLU A 91 2.96 -1.43 10.92
C GLU A 91 3.57 -2.50 10.02
N TYR A 92 2.75 -3.43 9.49
CA TYR A 92 3.21 -4.49 8.60
C TYR A 92 3.30 -4.06 7.12
N GLY A 93 3.01 -2.81 6.81
CA GLY A 93 3.05 -2.32 5.43
C GLY A 93 2.16 -3.16 4.50
N LEU A 94 2.72 -3.66 3.38
CA LEU A 94 1.98 -4.48 2.43
C LEU A 94 1.72 -5.93 2.90
N GLU A 95 2.09 -6.28 4.11
CA GLU A 95 1.69 -7.51 4.79
C GLU A 95 0.57 -7.28 5.82
N VAL A 96 -0.15 -6.18 5.73
CA VAL A 96 -1.17 -5.68 6.67
C VAL A 96 -2.21 -6.72 7.10
N LEU A 97 -2.50 -7.72 6.27
CA LEU A 97 -3.46 -8.80 6.51
C LEU A 97 -2.81 -10.14 6.85
N ARG A 98 -1.50 -10.21 7.11
CA ARG A 98 -0.78 -11.48 7.31
C ARG A 98 -1.28 -12.32 8.47
N ASP A 99 -1.84 -11.71 9.51
CA ASP A 99 -2.35 -12.38 10.69
C ASP A 99 -3.84 -12.75 10.58
N VAL A 100 -4.49 -12.42 9.46
CA VAL A 100 -5.93 -12.67 9.25
C VAL A 100 -6.21 -14.16 9.14
N THR A 101 -7.14 -14.64 9.96
CA THR A 101 -7.58 -16.04 10.01
C THR A 101 -8.88 -16.27 9.23
N PRO A 102 -9.25 -17.53 8.91
CA PRO A 102 -10.55 -17.81 8.30
C PRO A 102 -11.76 -17.34 9.13
N ALA A 103 -11.63 -17.30 10.46
CA ALA A 103 -12.67 -16.78 11.35
C ALA A 103 -12.83 -15.25 11.19
N ASP A 104 -11.73 -14.54 11.01
CA ASP A 104 -11.71 -13.09 10.77
C ASP A 104 -12.33 -12.75 9.41
N VAL A 105 -12.11 -13.60 8.40
CA VAL A 105 -12.76 -13.45 7.09
C VAL A 105 -14.28 -13.53 7.21
N GLN A 106 -14.81 -14.44 8.03
CA GLN A 106 -16.25 -14.52 8.26
C GLN A 106 -16.80 -13.27 8.98
N GLN A 107 -16.02 -12.70 9.89
CA GLN A 107 -16.37 -11.43 10.52
C GLN A 107 -16.30 -10.26 9.52
N GLY A 108 -15.30 -10.24 8.65
CA GLY A 108 -15.20 -9.27 7.56
C GLY A 108 -16.41 -9.29 6.62
N ARG A 109 -16.91 -10.50 6.27
CA ARG A 109 -18.14 -10.67 5.47
C ARG A 109 -19.36 -10.04 6.15
N ARG A 110 -19.58 -10.36 7.42
CA ARG A 110 -20.70 -9.77 8.18
C ARG A 110 -20.57 -8.25 8.29
N TYR A 111 -19.35 -7.77 8.51
CA TYR A 111 -19.08 -6.35 8.60
C TYR A 111 -19.44 -5.60 7.31
N MET A 112 -19.16 -6.19 6.14
CA MET A 112 -19.55 -5.63 4.84
C MET A 112 -21.09 -5.55 4.65
N GLU A 113 -21.84 -6.47 5.27
CA GLU A 113 -23.30 -6.48 5.21
C GLU A 113 -23.93 -5.43 6.14
N GLU A 114 -23.27 -5.18 7.29
CA GLU A 114 -23.75 -4.30 8.35
C GLU A 114 -23.29 -2.84 8.21
N THR A 115 -22.13 -2.63 7.58
CA THR A 115 -21.43 -1.33 7.57
C THR A 115 -21.40 -0.75 6.16
N PRO A 116 -21.87 0.49 5.96
CA PRO A 116 -21.72 1.18 4.68
C PRO A 116 -20.24 1.37 4.31
N ILE A 117 -19.83 0.74 3.20
CA ILE A 117 -18.50 0.90 2.59
C ILE A 117 -18.73 1.50 1.21
N GLU A 118 -18.43 2.78 1.07
CA GLU A 118 -18.57 3.52 -0.18
C GLU A 118 -17.20 3.59 -0.88
N ILE A 119 -17.13 3.09 -2.12
CA ILE A 119 -15.90 3.11 -2.91
C ILE A 119 -16.18 3.89 -4.18
N GLY A 120 -15.39 4.93 -4.40
CA GLY A 120 -15.58 5.86 -5.49
C GLY A 120 -14.29 6.33 -6.16
N LEU A 121 -14.48 7.07 -7.23
CA LEU A 121 -13.41 7.69 -7.99
C LEU A 121 -13.10 9.08 -7.42
N LYS A 122 -11.83 9.37 -7.15
CA LYS A 122 -11.37 10.72 -6.78
C LYS A 122 -11.59 11.67 -7.93
N GLN A 123 -12.31 12.76 -7.67
CA GLN A 123 -12.55 13.82 -8.64
C GLN A 123 -11.45 14.90 -8.53
N GLY A 124 -11.20 15.61 -9.62
CA GLY A 124 -10.34 16.81 -9.60
C GLY A 124 -8.85 16.58 -9.79
N GLY A 125 -8.45 15.44 -10.37
CA GLY A 125 -7.03 15.15 -10.65
C GLY A 125 -6.26 14.70 -9.40
N CYS A 126 -5.60 13.57 -9.50
CA CYS A 126 -4.76 12.97 -8.46
C CYS A 126 -3.62 12.19 -9.11
N ASP A 127 -2.65 11.77 -8.33
CA ASP A 127 -1.59 10.88 -8.82
C ASP A 127 -2.17 9.56 -9.34
N ILE A 128 -1.43 8.87 -10.20
CA ILE A 128 -1.80 7.56 -10.75
C ILE A 128 -2.06 6.57 -9.62
N LEU A 129 -1.24 6.61 -8.56
CA LEU A 129 -1.45 5.90 -7.31
C LEU A 129 -1.97 6.90 -6.27
N TYR A 130 -3.27 6.87 -6.02
CA TYR A 130 -3.95 7.65 -5.00
C TYR A 130 -5.00 6.84 -4.29
N ILE A 131 -4.93 6.83 -2.97
CA ILE A 131 -5.87 6.17 -2.06
C ILE A 131 -6.18 7.14 -0.94
N GLU A 132 -7.46 7.43 -0.73
CA GLU A 132 -7.97 8.22 0.39
C GLU A 132 -9.02 7.40 1.10
N VAL A 133 -8.89 7.24 2.40
CA VAL A 133 -9.86 6.51 3.22
C VAL A 133 -10.27 7.39 4.38
N GLU A 134 -11.56 7.70 4.44
CA GLU A 134 -12.20 8.29 5.61
C GLU A 134 -13.00 7.22 6.35
N VAL A 135 -12.81 7.12 7.64
CA VAL A 135 -13.57 6.25 8.54
C VAL A 135 -14.28 7.09 9.60
N ALA A 136 -15.49 6.69 9.97
CA ALA A 136 -16.29 7.40 10.96
C ALA A 136 -17.00 6.44 11.92
N ALA A 137 -17.13 6.85 13.19
CA ALA A 137 -17.93 6.17 14.20
C ALA A 137 -18.52 7.21 15.16
N GLY A 138 -19.84 7.33 15.19
CA GLY A 138 -20.53 8.42 15.88
C GLY A 138 -20.09 9.78 15.33
N SER A 139 -19.56 10.63 16.22
CA SER A 139 -19.00 11.95 15.85
C SER A 139 -17.53 11.92 15.45
N ASP A 140 -16.82 10.83 15.76
CA ASP A 140 -15.39 10.72 15.47
C ASP A 140 -15.12 10.36 14.02
N ARG A 141 -14.05 10.95 13.46
CA ARG A 141 -13.60 10.69 12.09
C ARG A 141 -12.08 10.58 12.05
N ALA A 142 -11.60 9.76 11.14
CA ALA A 142 -10.19 9.73 10.80
C ALA A 142 -10.02 9.59 9.30
N LEU A 143 -8.96 10.17 8.79
CA LEU A 143 -8.57 10.15 7.38
C LEU A 143 -7.14 9.64 7.25
N ALA A 144 -6.89 8.82 6.25
CA ALA A 144 -5.56 8.47 5.79
C ALA A 144 -5.47 8.59 4.27
N VAL A 145 -4.34 9.08 3.77
CA VAL A 145 -4.06 9.20 2.33
C VAL A 145 -2.72 8.57 2.00
N ILE A 146 -2.70 7.77 0.94
CA ILE A 146 -1.50 7.20 0.33
C ILE A 146 -1.38 7.73 -1.09
N GLU A 147 -0.19 8.21 -1.45
CA GLU A 147 0.11 8.72 -2.80
C GLU A 147 1.48 8.26 -3.28
N LYS A 148 1.63 8.13 -4.60
CA LYS A 148 2.88 7.85 -5.34
C LYS A 148 3.50 6.47 -5.11
N SER A 149 3.43 5.93 -3.92
CA SER A 149 3.88 4.57 -3.62
C SER A 149 2.84 3.85 -2.76
N HIS A 150 2.78 2.52 -2.82
CA HIS A 150 1.77 1.71 -2.12
C HIS A 150 1.81 1.81 -0.58
N THR A 151 2.88 2.36 -0.01
CA THR A 151 3.07 2.57 1.43
C THR A 151 3.31 4.05 1.80
N GLY A 152 3.21 4.94 0.82
CA GLY A 152 3.51 6.37 0.97
C GLY A 152 2.38 7.15 1.60
N PHE A 153 2.25 7.12 2.92
CA PHE A 153 1.31 8.00 3.61
C PHE A 153 1.72 9.46 3.46
N THR A 154 0.82 10.28 2.89
CA THR A 154 1.02 11.72 2.71
C THR A 154 0.18 12.55 3.68
N ARG A 155 -0.99 12.05 4.12
CA ARG A 155 -1.85 12.75 5.06
C ARG A 155 -2.53 11.77 6.02
N ILE A 156 -2.59 12.14 7.29
CA ILE A 156 -3.34 11.44 8.34
C ILE A 156 -4.00 12.49 9.23
N GLU A 157 -5.30 12.34 9.47
CA GLU A 157 -6.07 13.25 10.29
C GLU A 157 -6.96 12.51 11.28
N ARG A 158 -7.27 13.16 12.39
CA ARG A 158 -8.31 12.74 13.35
C ARG A 158 -9.13 13.93 13.79
N ASN A 159 -10.44 13.88 13.60
CA ASN A 159 -11.39 14.94 14.00
C ASN A 159 -11.00 16.34 13.50
N GLY A 160 -10.37 16.44 12.32
CA GLY A 160 -9.87 17.68 11.74
C GLY A 160 -8.47 18.09 12.20
N GLU A 161 -7.87 17.39 13.15
CA GLU A 161 -6.47 17.58 13.55
C GLU A 161 -5.55 16.77 12.59
N VAL A 162 -4.59 17.46 11.99
CA VAL A 162 -3.60 16.85 11.09
C VAL A 162 -2.48 16.23 11.93
N LEU A 163 -2.37 14.90 11.90
CA LEU A 163 -1.33 14.12 12.59
C LEU A 163 -0.09 13.89 11.73
N LEU A 164 -0.28 13.84 10.42
CA LEU A 164 0.78 13.72 9.43
C LEU A 164 0.39 14.54 8.20
N GLU A 165 1.30 15.37 7.72
CA GLU A 165 1.22 16.00 6.41
C GLU A 165 2.62 16.02 5.77
N LYS A 166 2.75 15.31 4.65
CA LYS A 166 3.96 15.36 3.82
C LYS A 166 3.61 16.09 2.54
N CYS A 167 4.28 17.18 2.27
CA CYS A 167 4.13 17.86 0.97
C CYS A 167 4.35 16.83 -0.15
N ALA A 168 3.43 16.74 -1.08
CA ALA A 168 3.49 15.87 -2.25
C ALA A 168 4.74 16.10 -3.14
N GLY A 169 5.54 17.12 -2.85
CA GLY A 169 6.81 17.47 -3.48
C GLY A 169 8.08 17.00 -2.74
N ALA A 170 7.96 16.50 -1.50
CA ALA A 170 9.09 16.01 -0.71
C ALA A 170 9.31 14.50 -0.78
N GLY A 171 8.53 13.80 -1.62
CA GLY A 171 8.95 12.50 -2.12
C GLY A 171 10.23 12.76 -2.89
N ALA A 172 11.37 12.37 -2.34
CA ALA A 172 12.64 12.44 -3.02
C ALA A 172 12.45 11.98 -4.47
N SER A 173 12.45 12.91 -5.41
CA SER A 173 13.15 12.64 -6.63
C SER A 173 14.56 12.33 -6.15
N CYS A 174 14.85 11.09 -5.89
CA CYS A 174 16.21 10.62 -5.81
C CYS A 174 16.81 10.80 -7.20
N ALA A 175 17.07 12.06 -7.57
CA ALA A 175 18.19 12.44 -8.39
C ALA A 175 19.46 12.27 -7.53
N GLY A 176 19.50 11.24 -6.69
CA GLY A 176 20.71 10.61 -6.24
C GLY A 176 21.12 9.71 -7.38
N GLU A 177 22.24 10.00 -7.99
CA GLU A 177 22.99 9.34 -9.04
C GLU A 177 22.33 8.04 -9.49
N GLY A 178 21.38 8.17 -10.44
CA GLY A 178 20.59 7.05 -10.89
C GLY A 178 21.56 6.02 -11.44
N CYS A 179 21.56 4.84 -10.83
CA CYS A 179 22.22 3.71 -11.42
C CYS A 179 21.66 3.61 -12.84
N ALA A 180 22.45 3.99 -13.83
CA ALA A 180 22.03 3.96 -15.24
C ALA A 180 21.91 2.50 -15.67
N LEU A 181 20.82 1.86 -15.21
CA LEU A 181 20.51 0.49 -15.55
C LEU A 181 20.18 0.39 -17.04
N ASN A 182 20.80 -0.57 -17.68
CA ASN A 182 20.39 -1.04 -18.99
C ASN A 182 20.32 -2.57 -18.96
N LEU A 183 19.65 -3.18 -19.93
CA LEU A 183 19.47 -4.62 -19.96
C LEU A 183 20.78 -5.40 -19.84
N LYS A 184 21.86 -4.93 -20.45
CA LYS A 184 23.17 -5.59 -20.37
C LYS A 184 23.68 -5.63 -18.93
N LYS A 185 23.63 -4.51 -18.20
CA LYS A 185 24.02 -4.45 -16.79
C LYS A 185 23.15 -5.32 -15.91
N VAL A 186 21.84 -5.39 -16.20
CA VAL A 186 20.93 -6.27 -15.46
C VAL A 186 21.33 -7.74 -15.63
N PHE A 187 21.59 -8.19 -16.85
CA PHE A 187 22.06 -9.56 -17.10
C PHE A 187 23.41 -9.83 -16.44
N GLU A 188 24.37 -8.92 -16.59
CA GLU A 188 25.69 -9.08 -16.00
C GLU A 188 25.61 -9.14 -14.45
N PHE A 189 24.77 -8.31 -13.84
CA PHE A 189 24.51 -8.37 -12.39
C PHE A 189 23.90 -9.72 -12.00
N ALA A 190 22.88 -10.19 -12.69
CA ALA A 190 22.22 -11.46 -12.41
C ALA A 190 23.19 -12.66 -12.52
N ASP A 191 24.10 -12.63 -13.50
CA ASP A 191 25.08 -13.71 -13.70
C ASP A 191 26.26 -13.68 -12.72
N THR A 192 26.55 -12.52 -12.13
CA THR A 192 27.79 -12.33 -11.35
C THR A 192 27.57 -11.99 -9.88
N ALA A 193 26.34 -11.65 -9.45
CA ALA A 193 26.05 -11.32 -8.06
C ALA A 193 26.00 -12.60 -7.20
N PRO A 194 26.79 -12.67 -6.11
CA PRO A 194 26.69 -13.74 -5.13
C PRO A 194 25.31 -13.72 -4.45
N LEU A 195 24.71 -14.90 -4.24
CA LEU A 195 23.37 -15.01 -3.64
C LEU A 195 23.30 -14.47 -2.21
N ASP A 196 24.39 -14.49 -1.48
CA ASP A 196 24.49 -13.95 -0.12
C ASP A 196 24.44 -12.43 -0.06
N GLU A 197 24.79 -11.73 -1.14
CA GLU A 197 24.59 -10.27 -1.28
C GLU A 197 23.12 -9.89 -1.56
N LEU A 198 22.27 -10.86 -1.93
CA LEU A 198 20.89 -10.67 -2.31
C LEU A 198 19.89 -11.10 -1.21
N ARG A 199 20.35 -11.24 0.02
CA ARG A 199 19.46 -11.53 1.16
C ARG A 199 18.79 -10.24 1.63
N PHE A 200 17.46 -10.23 1.51
CA PHE A 200 16.56 -9.14 1.95
C PHE A 200 15.83 -9.56 3.21
#